data_719d881f68198ee70d897ae3607c8747
#
_entry.id   719d881f68198ee70d897ae3607c8747
#
_cell.length_a   1.000
_cell.length_b   1.000
_cell.length_c   1.000
_cell.angle_alpha   90.00
_cell.angle_beta   90.00
_cell.angle_gamma   90.00
#
_symmetry.space_group_name_H-M   'P 1'
#
loop_
_entity.id
_entity.type
_entity.pdbx_description
1 polymer ?
#
loop_
_entity_poly.entity_id
_entity_poly.type
_entity_poly.pdbx_seq_one_letter_code
_entity_poly.pdbx_strand_id
1 'polypeptide(L)'
;LTAISDYFTNTEVKLATKTIKNGTFQFSTTVEGVVQVKLTIEDKSTQLYIEEGKVYNISLSFDEEWNRNKIYDKELSIAFSFPQTDDVNQLIKKFNGEYADFFEKNAVLLARKQGEKSVEEFVAAVTNKTVYNSNQFVKTYVEYTCAGLKDAAYFSKSKLNAQYLNNRKINYDNKEYVYFFNQFYDNKFKRLILGSKGSEFLKLLTLENNTPQAIKLIQSELKNESTIFAELFLIKGIYDVYFEGIFNQKSALKILTEVSKNGKSKENKHIASNILTMLSFYGKEIKAPTFELYNHKDELISLSEYNGKYVYLNFWASWNIISVKQMQIIRVLQQRHGDKIAFISINLDDNKADYKAAVYRFKFNWTTLHYGNDFKVKENYQVKTIPSYVLIGPDGTIISNEAIRPDDSGAELFLHNLTK
;
A
#
# COMPACT_ATOMS: atom_id res chain seq x y z
N LEU A 1 -17.51 5.27 4.53
CA LEU A 1 -17.44 4.23 3.50
C LEU A 1 -16.54 4.68 2.38
N THR A 2 -15.48 3.92 2.11
CA THR A 2 -14.55 4.14 1.01
C THR A 2 -14.50 2.92 0.11
N ALA A 3 -14.04 3.09 -1.13
CA ALA A 3 -13.72 2.00 -2.03
C ALA A 3 -12.32 2.22 -2.61
N ILE A 4 -11.66 1.15 -3.03
CA ILE A 4 -10.41 1.24 -3.79
C ILE A 4 -10.76 1.62 -5.23
N SER A 5 -10.31 2.78 -5.68
CA SER A 5 -10.56 3.25 -7.05
C SER A 5 -9.66 2.57 -8.08
N ASP A 6 -8.46 2.15 -7.67
CA ASP A 6 -7.61 1.24 -8.43
C ASP A 6 -6.67 0.49 -7.48
N TYR A 7 -6.49 -0.80 -7.72
CA TYR A 7 -5.65 -1.67 -6.90
C TYR A 7 -4.16 -1.58 -7.22
N PHE A 8 -3.75 -0.94 -8.33
CA PHE A 8 -2.34 -0.76 -8.68
C PHE A 8 -1.68 0.33 -7.85
N THR A 9 -2.45 1.36 -7.46
CA THR A 9 -1.99 2.45 -6.58
C THR A 9 -2.59 2.39 -5.19
N ASN A 10 -3.56 1.49 -4.94
CA ASN A 10 -4.37 1.42 -3.71
C ASN A 10 -5.02 2.78 -3.36
N THR A 11 -5.39 3.55 -4.38
CA THR A 11 -6.04 4.84 -4.17
C THR A 11 -7.48 4.62 -3.71
N GLU A 12 -7.81 5.15 -2.53
CA GLU A 12 -9.16 5.11 -1.97
C GLU A 12 -9.99 6.31 -2.43
N VAL A 13 -11.27 6.07 -2.71
CA VAL A 13 -12.27 7.12 -2.92
C VAL A 13 -13.35 7.03 -1.85
N LYS A 14 -13.77 8.18 -1.36
CA LYS A 14 -14.85 8.27 -0.38
C LYS A 14 -16.20 8.16 -1.09
N LEU A 15 -16.96 7.13 -0.74
CA LEU A 15 -18.30 6.90 -1.28
C LEU A 15 -19.38 7.63 -0.47
N ALA A 16 -19.31 7.53 0.86
CA ALA A 16 -20.32 8.15 1.73
C ALA A 16 -19.78 8.37 3.15
N THR A 17 -20.39 9.33 3.86
CA THR A 17 -20.22 9.54 5.30
C THR A 17 -21.59 9.69 5.93
N LYS A 18 -21.80 9.03 7.07
CA LYS A 18 -23.04 9.11 7.84
C LYS A 18 -22.73 9.15 9.32
N THR A 19 -23.56 9.88 10.06
CA THR A 19 -23.52 9.86 11.52
C THR A 19 -24.28 8.65 12.03
N ILE A 20 -23.70 7.93 12.98
CA ILE A 20 -24.37 6.84 13.69
C ILE A 20 -25.39 7.46 14.64
N LYS A 21 -26.65 7.00 14.57
CA LYS A 21 -27.74 7.42 15.46
C LYS A 21 -28.30 6.18 16.15
N ASN A 22 -28.36 6.21 17.48
CA ASN A 22 -28.86 5.07 18.29
C ASN A 22 -28.23 3.72 17.92
N GLY A 23 -26.90 3.73 17.66
CA GLY A 23 -26.16 2.52 17.29
C GLY A 23 -26.44 2.01 15.87
N THR A 24 -27.17 2.76 15.04
CA THR A 24 -27.52 2.36 13.67
C THR A 24 -27.02 3.35 12.63
N PHE A 25 -26.76 2.84 11.42
CA PHE A 25 -26.42 3.63 10.24
C PHE A 25 -27.02 3.02 8.98
N GLN A 26 -27.15 3.82 7.94
CA GLN A 26 -27.59 3.37 6.61
C GLN A 26 -26.83 4.12 5.53
N PHE A 27 -26.25 3.38 4.57
CA PHE A 27 -25.66 3.92 3.35
C PHE A 27 -26.47 3.51 2.13
N SER A 28 -26.47 4.38 1.13
CA SER A 28 -26.88 4.07 -0.23
C SER A 28 -25.82 4.61 -1.17
N THR A 29 -25.32 3.78 -2.07
CA THR A 29 -24.30 4.16 -3.06
C THR A 29 -24.51 3.38 -4.34
N THR A 30 -24.08 3.93 -5.47
CA THR A 30 -24.13 3.26 -6.77
C THR A 30 -22.75 2.64 -7.04
N VAL A 31 -22.73 1.39 -7.45
CA VAL A 31 -21.53 0.67 -7.87
C VAL A 31 -21.83 -0.08 -9.16
N GLU A 32 -20.80 -0.31 -9.97
CA GLU A 32 -20.86 -1.19 -11.14
C GLU A 32 -20.23 -2.55 -10.78
N GLY A 33 -20.97 -3.63 -10.94
CA GLY A 33 -20.50 -4.99 -10.68
C GLY A 33 -20.24 -5.26 -9.19
N VAL A 34 -19.07 -5.80 -8.86
CA VAL A 34 -18.64 -6.12 -7.49
C VAL A 34 -17.51 -5.17 -7.06
N VAL A 35 -17.70 -4.48 -5.96
CA VAL A 35 -16.72 -3.52 -5.43
C VAL A 35 -16.37 -3.87 -3.99
N GLN A 36 -15.10 -3.91 -3.67
CA GLN A 36 -14.63 -3.99 -2.29
C GLN A 36 -14.71 -2.62 -1.64
N VAL A 37 -15.42 -2.53 -0.52
CA VAL A 37 -15.54 -1.31 0.27
C VAL A 37 -14.95 -1.50 1.65
N LYS A 38 -14.41 -0.42 2.19
CA LYS A 38 -13.94 -0.32 3.57
C LYS A 38 -14.91 0.56 4.36
N LEU A 39 -15.47 0.00 5.41
CA LEU A 39 -16.32 0.71 6.36
C LEU A 39 -15.46 1.07 7.56
N THR A 40 -15.36 2.37 7.85
CA THR A 40 -14.53 2.89 8.94
C THR A 40 -15.40 3.61 9.96
N ILE A 41 -15.23 3.32 11.23
CA ILE A 41 -15.84 4.00 12.37
C ILE A 41 -14.69 4.41 13.30
N GLU A 42 -14.40 5.70 13.36
CA GLU A 42 -13.23 6.25 14.06
C GLU A 42 -11.93 5.65 13.50
N ASP A 43 -11.17 4.91 14.30
CA ASP A 43 -9.94 4.20 13.95
C ASP A 43 -10.15 2.71 13.63
N LYS A 44 -11.40 2.26 13.62
CA LYS A 44 -11.78 0.85 13.42
C LYS A 44 -12.36 0.66 12.05
N SER A 45 -11.99 -0.42 11.38
CA SER A 45 -12.49 -0.70 10.03
C SER A 45 -12.80 -2.17 9.79
N THR A 46 -13.63 -2.41 8.80
CA THR A 46 -13.84 -3.73 8.21
C THR A 46 -14.02 -3.60 6.71
N GLN A 47 -13.83 -4.69 5.99
CA GLN A 47 -13.98 -4.72 4.54
C GLN A 47 -15.06 -5.73 4.15
N LEU A 48 -15.83 -5.37 3.14
CA LEU A 48 -16.81 -6.25 2.52
C LEU A 48 -16.92 -5.95 1.03
N TYR A 49 -17.48 -6.90 0.30
CA TYR A 49 -17.82 -6.72 -1.11
C TYR A 49 -19.28 -6.33 -1.21
N ILE A 50 -19.56 -5.32 -2.01
CA ILE A 50 -20.94 -4.92 -2.37
C ILE A 50 -21.15 -5.13 -3.87
N GLU A 51 -22.34 -5.55 -4.23
CA GLU A 51 -22.75 -5.82 -5.61
C GLU A 51 -23.85 -4.86 -6.03
N GLU A 52 -23.88 -4.51 -7.30
CA GLU A 52 -24.91 -3.70 -7.88
C GLU A 52 -26.31 -4.25 -7.57
N GLY A 53 -27.23 -3.39 -7.13
CA GLY A 53 -28.62 -3.73 -6.84
C GLY A 53 -28.86 -4.57 -5.58
N LYS A 54 -27.83 -4.92 -4.80
CA LYS A 54 -27.99 -5.69 -3.56
C LYS A 54 -28.11 -4.81 -2.32
N VAL A 55 -28.82 -5.31 -1.32
CA VAL A 55 -28.96 -4.72 0.03
C VAL A 55 -28.27 -5.63 1.03
N TYR A 56 -27.42 -5.04 1.87
CA TYR A 56 -26.69 -5.74 2.93
C TYR A 56 -27.15 -5.26 4.29
N ASN A 57 -27.65 -6.18 5.12
CA ASN A 57 -27.94 -5.93 6.53
C ASN A 57 -26.80 -6.53 7.36
N ILE A 58 -26.06 -5.68 8.05
CA ILE A 58 -24.85 -6.08 8.76
C ILE A 58 -24.89 -5.61 10.21
N SER A 59 -24.27 -6.38 11.09
CA SER A 59 -23.93 -5.99 12.46
C SER A 59 -22.43 -5.90 12.60
N LEU A 60 -21.96 -4.92 13.35
CA LEU A 60 -20.53 -4.73 13.64
C LEU A 60 -20.28 -4.93 15.12
N SER A 61 -19.19 -5.61 15.43
CA SER A 61 -18.70 -5.76 16.80
C SER A 61 -17.21 -5.48 16.85
N PHE A 62 -16.72 -5.08 18.01
CA PHE A 62 -15.30 -4.80 18.23
C PHE A 62 -14.79 -5.69 19.35
N ASP A 63 -13.72 -6.43 19.07
CA ASP A 63 -13.01 -7.24 20.03
C ASP A 63 -11.75 -6.50 20.50
N GLU A 64 -11.76 -6.02 21.74
CA GLU A 64 -10.64 -5.27 22.31
C GLU A 64 -9.39 -6.12 22.49
N GLU A 65 -9.53 -7.40 22.83
CA GLU A 65 -8.40 -8.29 23.04
C GLU A 65 -7.66 -8.59 21.74
N TRP A 66 -8.41 -8.91 20.67
CA TRP A 66 -7.87 -9.11 19.32
C TRP A 66 -7.17 -7.88 18.76
N ASN A 67 -7.67 -6.69 19.10
CA ASN A 67 -7.18 -5.41 18.60
C ASN A 67 -6.15 -4.72 19.53
N ARG A 68 -5.86 -5.28 20.71
CA ARG A 68 -5.02 -4.64 21.74
C ARG A 68 -3.68 -4.12 21.26
N ASN A 69 -3.06 -4.80 20.30
CA ASN A 69 -1.74 -4.46 19.77
C ASN A 69 -1.77 -3.87 18.35
N LYS A 70 -2.96 -3.52 17.82
CA LYS A 70 -3.12 -2.91 16.50
C LYS A 70 -3.20 -1.40 16.64
N ILE A 71 -2.31 -0.67 15.97
CA ILE A 71 -2.35 0.81 15.90
C ILE A 71 -3.29 1.27 14.81
N TYR A 72 -3.27 0.58 13.68
CA TYR A 72 -4.04 0.90 12.48
C TYR A 72 -4.94 -0.25 12.14
N ASP A 73 -6.01 0.11 11.41
CA ASP A 73 -6.96 -0.87 10.94
C ASP A 73 -7.41 -1.80 12.06
N LYS A 74 -7.71 -1.20 13.25
CA LYS A 74 -8.40 -1.95 14.28
C LYS A 74 -9.63 -2.55 13.65
N GLU A 75 -9.72 -3.86 13.74
CA GLU A 75 -10.64 -4.65 12.95
C GLU A 75 -12.00 -4.71 13.61
N LEU A 76 -13.03 -4.34 12.86
CA LEU A 76 -14.42 -4.59 13.22
C LEU A 76 -14.82 -5.95 12.68
N SER A 77 -15.35 -6.80 13.53
CA SER A 77 -16.00 -8.03 13.09
C SER A 77 -17.35 -7.70 12.47
N ILE A 78 -17.60 -8.28 11.29
CA ILE A 78 -18.84 -8.08 10.54
C ILE A 78 -19.66 -9.38 10.54
N ALA A 79 -20.94 -9.26 10.87
CA ALA A 79 -21.92 -10.32 10.72
C ALA A 79 -23.05 -9.87 9.79
N PHE A 80 -23.42 -10.73 8.85
CA PHE A 80 -24.53 -10.50 7.93
C PHE A 80 -25.81 -11.10 8.53
N SER A 81 -26.87 -10.29 8.64
CA SER A 81 -28.12 -10.72 9.27
C SER A 81 -28.85 -11.82 8.48
N PHE A 82 -28.71 -11.81 7.16
CA PHE A 82 -29.30 -12.79 6.25
C PHE A 82 -28.30 -13.15 5.15
N PRO A 83 -27.27 -13.95 5.46
CA PRO A 83 -26.29 -14.34 4.46
C PRO A 83 -26.93 -15.26 3.44
N GLN A 84 -26.96 -14.84 2.18
CA GLN A 84 -27.26 -15.75 1.08
C GLN A 84 -26.05 -16.65 0.88
N THR A 85 -26.27 -17.94 0.68
CA THR A 85 -25.19 -18.93 0.54
C THR A 85 -24.30 -18.71 -0.68
N ASP A 86 -24.80 -17.97 -1.67
CA ASP A 86 -24.16 -17.58 -2.93
C ASP A 86 -23.66 -16.12 -2.95
N ASP A 87 -23.74 -15.40 -1.81
CA ASP A 87 -23.20 -14.05 -1.70
C ASP A 87 -21.68 -14.05 -1.84
N VAL A 88 -21.15 -13.04 -2.57
CA VAL A 88 -19.71 -12.90 -2.84
C VAL A 88 -18.89 -12.95 -1.56
N ASN A 89 -19.34 -12.31 -0.47
CA ASN A 89 -18.60 -12.30 0.80
C ASN A 89 -18.50 -13.70 1.41
N GLN A 90 -19.61 -14.47 1.36
CA GLN A 90 -19.63 -15.85 1.88
C GLN A 90 -18.78 -16.79 1.04
N LEU A 91 -18.85 -16.65 -0.29
CA LEU A 91 -18.06 -17.47 -1.21
C LEU A 91 -16.55 -17.21 -1.04
N ILE A 92 -16.15 -15.94 -0.96
CA ILE A 92 -14.75 -15.57 -0.72
C ILE A 92 -14.29 -16.03 0.67
N LYS A 93 -15.10 -15.83 1.71
CA LYS A 93 -14.78 -16.31 3.07
C LYS A 93 -14.56 -17.82 3.10
N LYS A 94 -15.45 -18.59 2.44
CA LYS A 94 -15.34 -20.05 2.33
C LYS A 94 -14.06 -20.46 1.62
N PHE A 95 -13.77 -19.84 0.46
CA PHE A 95 -12.54 -20.13 -0.29
C PHE A 95 -11.29 -19.79 0.52
N ASN A 96 -11.26 -18.63 1.18
CA ASN A 96 -10.13 -18.22 2.00
C ASN A 96 -9.90 -19.16 3.19
N GLY A 97 -10.96 -19.74 3.76
CA GLY A 97 -10.84 -20.81 4.77
C GLY A 97 -10.16 -22.07 4.18
N GLU A 98 -10.63 -22.54 3.02
CA GLU A 98 -10.03 -23.70 2.35
C GLU A 98 -8.55 -23.44 1.96
N TYR A 99 -8.24 -22.22 1.52
CA TYR A 99 -6.88 -21.80 1.20
C TYR A 99 -5.99 -21.77 2.44
N ALA A 100 -6.47 -21.23 3.55
CA ALA A 100 -5.74 -21.19 4.82
C ALA A 100 -5.46 -22.60 5.34
N ASP A 101 -6.45 -23.49 5.33
CA ASP A 101 -6.30 -24.90 5.72
C ASP A 101 -5.25 -25.61 4.86
N PHE A 102 -5.28 -25.36 3.54
CA PHE A 102 -4.28 -25.91 2.62
C PHE A 102 -2.89 -25.40 2.94
N PHE A 103 -2.75 -24.08 3.16
CA PHE A 103 -1.45 -23.46 3.46
C PHE A 103 -0.87 -23.96 4.76
N GLU A 104 -1.67 -24.07 5.82
CA GLU A 104 -1.25 -24.60 7.13
C GLU A 104 -0.70 -26.04 7.01
N LYS A 105 -1.44 -26.90 6.30
CA LYS A 105 -1.05 -28.31 6.11
C LYS A 105 0.20 -28.48 5.24
N ASN A 106 0.48 -27.55 4.33
CA ASN A 106 1.55 -27.69 3.34
C ASN A 106 2.70 -26.68 3.50
N ALA A 107 2.69 -25.83 4.53
CA ALA A 107 3.67 -24.77 4.74
C ALA A 107 5.13 -25.25 4.68
N VAL A 108 5.43 -26.39 5.29
CA VAL A 108 6.78 -26.97 5.28
C VAL A 108 7.20 -27.44 3.87
N LEU A 109 6.28 -28.07 3.12
CA LEU A 109 6.55 -28.50 1.75
C LEU A 109 6.78 -27.32 0.81
N LEU A 110 5.96 -26.27 0.95
CA LEU A 110 6.08 -25.02 0.18
C LEU A 110 7.42 -24.34 0.47
N ALA A 111 7.81 -24.22 1.75
CA ALA A 111 9.08 -23.64 2.15
C ALA A 111 10.29 -24.42 1.62
N ARG A 112 10.15 -25.75 1.46
CA ARG A 112 11.20 -26.64 0.89
C ARG A 112 11.16 -26.72 -0.63
N LYS A 113 10.29 -25.99 -1.32
CA LYS A 113 10.06 -26.05 -2.78
C LYS A 113 9.63 -27.44 -3.27
N GLN A 114 8.90 -28.17 -2.47
CA GLN A 114 8.43 -29.55 -2.74
C GLN A 114 6.90 -29.63 -2.83
N GLY A 115 6.21 -28.46 -2.87
CA GLY A 115 4.75 -28.38 -2.81
C GLY A 115 4.05 -28.46 -4.16
N GLU A 116 4.73 -28.63 -5.31
CA GLU A 116 4.14 -28.54 -6.64
C GLU A 116 2.91 -29.44 -6.81
N LYS A 117 3.03 -30.73 -6.49
CA LYS A 117 1.92 -31.68 -6.61
C LYS A 117 0.72 -31.32 -5.72
N SER A 118 0.97 -30.99 -4.45
CA SER A 118 -0.11 -30.59 -3.52
C SER A 118 -0.82 -29.32 -3.99
N VAL A 119 -0.08 -28.37 -4.58
CA VAL A 119 -0.65 -27.16 -5.18
C VAL A 119 -1.50 -27.48 -6.39
N GLU A 120 -1.05 -28.37 -7.29
CA GLU A 120 -1.85 -28.78 -8.44
C GLU A 120 -3.16 -29.46 -8.03
N GLU A 121 -3.11 -30.38 -7.05
CA GLU A 121 -4.29 -31.06 -6.52
C GLU A 121 -5.26 -30.07 -5.88
N PHE A 122 -4.78 -29.13 -5.05
CA PHE A 122 -5.60 -28.10 -4.44
C PHE A 122 -6.24 -27.18 -5.49
N VAL A 123 -5.46 -26.69 -6.44
CA VAL A 123 -5.96 -25.80 -7.51
C VAL A 123 -7.03 -26.50 -8.33
N ALA A 124 -6.80 -27.77 -8.73
CA ALA A 124 -7.80 -28.54 -9.45
C ALA A 124 -9.08 -28.73 -8.63
N ALA A 125 -8.95 -29.02 -7.33
CA ALA A 125 -10.08 -29.20 -6.44
C ALA A 125 -10.94 -27.93 -6.31
N VAL A 126 -10.33 -26.74 -6.12
CA VAL A 126 -11.11 -25.50 -5.91
C VAL A 126 -11.63 -24.90 -7.20
N THR A 127 -10.87 -24.95 -8.30
CA THR A 127 -11.30 -24.36 -9.59
C THR A 127 -12.42 -25.14 -10.26
N ASN A 128 -12.57 -26.44 -9.95
CA ASN A 128 -13.67 -27.29 -10.45
C ASN A 128 -14.96 -27.18 -9.60
N LYS A 129 -14.95 -26.48 -8.48
CA LYS A 129 -16.16 -26.32 -7.65
C LYS A 129 -17.17 -25.39 -8.35
N THR A 130 -18.35 -25.92 -8.64
CA THR A 130 -19.45 -25.17 -9.27
C THR A 130 -19.79 -23.90 -8.49
N VAL A 131 -19.72 -23.97 -7.15
CA VAL A 131 -20.04 -22.85 -6.26
C VAL A 131 -19.15 -21.62 -6.48
N TYR A 132 -17.86 -21.80 -6.83
CA TYR A 132 -16.97 -20.67 -7.13
C TYR A 132 -17.08 -20.19 -8.58
N ASN A 133 -17.66 -21.01 -9.46
CA ASN A 133 -17.89 -20.68 -10.86
C ASN A 133 -19.25 -19.99 -11.10
N SER A 134 -20.13 -19.93 -10.09
CA SER A 134 -21.45 -19.31 -10.20
C SER A 134 -21.41 -17.79 -10.30
N ASN A 135 -20.35 -17.16 -9.76
CA ASN A 135 -20.12 -15.72 -9.83
C ASN A 135 -18.78 -15.43 -10.51
N GLN A 136 -18.78 -14.61 -11.57
CA GLN A 136 -17.59 -14.33 -12.37
C GLN A 136 -16.49 -13.63 -11.56
N PHE A 137 -16.84 -12.74 -10.61
CA PHE A 137 -15.88 -12.08 -9.76
C PHE A 137 -15.19 -13.08 -8.82
N VAL A 138 -15.94 -13.96 -8.16
CA VAL A 138 -15.41 -15.01 -7.29
C VAL A 138 -14.54 -15.98 -8.08
N LYS A 139 -14.97 -16.38 -9.28
CA LYS A 139 -14.16 -17.21 -10.18
C LYS A 139 -12.80 -16.58 -10.47
N THR A 140 -12.78 -15.29 -10.81
CA THR A 140 -11.55 -14.55 -11.06
C THR A 140 -10.70 -14.45 -9.80
N TYR A 141 -11.32 -14.18 -8.65
CA TYR A 141 -10.65 -14.15 -7.36
C TYR A 141 -9.90 -15.47 -7.06
N VAL A 142 -10.62 -16.60 -7.16
CA VAL A 142 -10.06 -17.95 -6.97
C VAL A 142 -8.95 -18.24 -7.97
N GLU A 143 -9.17 -17.94 -9.26
CA GLU A 143 -8.20 -18.17 -10.34
C GLU A 143 -6.86 -17.48 -10.03
N TYR A 144 -6.88 -16.20 -9.66
CA TYR A 144 -5.64 -15.44 -9.45
C TYR A 144 -5.01 -15.65 -8.08
N THR A 145 -5.78 -15.98 -7.05
CA THR A 145 -5.20 -16.48 -5.79
C THR A 145 -4.43 -17.79 -6.04
N CYS A 146 -5.01 -18.70 -6.81
CA CYS A 146 -4.33 -19.94 -7.20
C CYS A 146 -3.11 -19.70 -8.11
N ALA A 147 -3.14 -18.70 -8.99
CA ALA A 147 -1.99 -18.31 -9.80
C ALA A 147 -0.83 -17.80 -8.91
N GLY A 148 -1.11 -16.97 -7.91
CA GLY A 148 -0.15 -16.53 -6.92
C GLY A 148 0.44 -17.68 -6.11
N LEU A 149 -0.38 -18.65 -5.71
CA LEU A 149 0.08 -19.85 -5.02
C LEU A 149 1.03 -20.69 -5.88
N LYS A 150 0.69 -20.90 -7.17
CA LYS A 150 1.57 -21.60 -8.12
C LYS A 150 2.90 -20.88 -8.31
N ASP A 151 2.87 -19.54 -8.38
CA ASP A 151 4.08 -18.73 -8.49
C ASP A 151 4.97 -18.86 -7.25
N ALA A 152 4.38 -18.79 -6.06
CA ALA A 152 5.06 -19.02 -4.80
C ALA A 152 5.62 -20.44 -4.65
N ALA A 153 5.01 -21.43 -5.29
CA ALA A 153 5.46 -22.82 -5.34
C ALA A 153 6.46 -23.10 -6.49
N TYR A 154 6.98 -22.04 -7.13
CA TYR A 154 8.03 -22.11 -8.17
C TYR A 154 7.61 -22.79 -9.49
N PHE A 155 6.36 -22.75 -9.83
CA PHE A 155 5.92 -23.19 -11.17
C PHE A 155 6.60 -22.36 -12.26
N SER A 156 6.72 -22.96 -13.46
CA SER A 156 7.36 -22.30 -14.58
C SER A 156 6.74 -20.94 -14.92
N LYS A 157 7.51 -19.87 -14.83
CA LYS A 157 7.09 -18.50 -15.18
C LYS A 157 6.51 -18.42 -16.62
N SER A 158 7.07 -19.18 -17.57
CA SER A 158 6.55 -19.22 -18.94
C SER A 158 5.16 -19.82 -19.02
N LYS A 159 4.90 -20.92 -18.29
CA LYS A 159 3.58 -21.55 -18.23
C LYS A 159 2.57 -20.64 -17.53
N LEU A 160 2.96 -20.01 -16.40
CA LEU A 160 2.09 -19.07 -15.67
C LEU A 160 1.74 -17.85 -16.53
N ASN A 161 2.71 -17.27 -17.24
CA ASN A 161 2.46 -16.16 -18.14
C ASN A 161 1.45 -16.54 -19.23
N ALA A 162 1.65 -17.68 -19.91
CA ALA A 162 0.76 -18.16 -20.97
C ALA A 162 -0.65 -18.45 -20.45
N GLN A 163 -0.76 -18.99 -19.24
CA GLN A 163 -2.06 -19.39 -18.66
C GLN A 163 -2.85 -18.20 -18.12
N TYR A 164 -2.20 -17.22 -17.45
CA TYR A 164 -2.90 -16.22 -16.62
C TYR A 164 -2.77 -14.79 -17.12
N LEU A 165 -1.75 -14.44 -17.89
CA LEU A 165 -1.46 -13.04 -18.23
C LEU A 165 -1.43 -12.78 -19.74
N ASN A 166 -0.81 -13.68 -20.53
CA ASN A 166 -0.61 -13.44 -21.95
C ASN A 166 -1.94 -13.49 -22.71
N ASN A 167 -2.25 -12.39 -23.43
CA ASN A 167 -3.47 -12.24 -24.24
C ASN A 167 -4.78 -12.49 -23.45
N ARG A 168 -4.76 -12.28 -22.14
CA ARG A 168 -5.92 -12.38 -21.26
C ARG A 168 -6.51 -10.99 -20.95
N LYS A 169 -7.79 -10.98 -20.59
CA LYS A 169 -8.45 -9.76 -20.08
C LYS A 169 -7.72 -9.28 -18.82
N ILE A 170 -7.48 -8.00 -18.74
CA ILE A 170 -6.96 -7.36 -17.52
C ILE A 170 -8.14 -7.14 -16.57
N ASN A 171 -8.06 -7.72 -15.38
CA ASN A 171 -9.12 -7.62 -14.36
C ASN A 171 -8.74 -6.55 -13.32
N TYR A 172 -8.85 -5.28 -13.73
CA TYR A 172 -8.47 -4.11 -12.91
C TYR A 172 -9.24 -4.02 -11.59
N ASP A 173 -10.47 -4.53 -11.58
CA ASP A 173 -11.41 -4.53 -10.45
C ASP A 173 -11.20 -5.68 -9.47
N ASN A 174 -10.27 -6.59 -9.75
CA ASN A 174 -10.00 -7.75 -8.91
C ASN A 174 -8.62 -7.66 -8.25
N LYS A 175 -8.59 -7.52 -6.92
CA LYS A 175 -7.34 -7.34 -6.18
C LYS A 175 -6.36 -8.50 -6.33
N GLU A 176 -6.86 -9.75 -6.46
CA GLU A 176 -5.99 -10.93 -6.58
C GLU A 176 -5.30 -10.97 -7.95
N TYR A 177 -5.99 -10.50 -9.00
CA TYR A 177 -5.34 -10.28 -10.30
C TYR A 177 -4.19 -9.28 -10.18
N VAL A 178 -4.46 -8.12 -9.56
CA VAL A 178 -3.44 -7.06 -9.43
C VAL A 178 -2.29 -7.51 -8.53
N TYR A 179 -2.58 -8.23 -7.45
CA TYR A 179 -1.56 -8.80 -6.58
C TYR A 179 -0.67 -9.79 -7.36
N PHE A 180 -1.28 -10.73 -8.11
CA PHE A 180 -0.53 -11.67 -8.95
C PHE A 180 0.29 -10.96 -10.03
N PHE A 181 -0.28 -9.95 -10.72
CA PHE A 181 0.44 -9.13 -11.70
C PHE A 181 1.68 -8.49 -11.09
N ASN A 182 1.53 -7.82 -9.95
CA ASN A 182 2.63 -7.13 -9.27
C ASN A 182 3.72 -8.12 -8.83
N GLN A 183 3.36 -9.25 -8.23
CA GLN A 183 4.29 -10.30 -7.81
C GLN A 183 4.99 -10.94 -9.02
N PHE A 184 4.26 -11.25 -10.08
CA PHE A 184 4.81 -11.91 -11.27
C PHE A 184 5.81 -11.03 -12.01
N TYR A 185 5.53 -9.72 -12.11
CA TYR A 185 6.38 -8.75 -12.78
C TYR A 185 7.32 -7.98 -11.83
N ASP A 186 7.43 -8.40 -10.58
CA ASP A 186 8.35 -7.79 -9.62
C ASP A 186 9.76 -7.67 -10.21
N ASN A 187 10.35 -6.48 -10.11
CA ASN A 187 11.66 -6.13 -10.68
C ASN A 187 11.83 -6.36 -12.21
N LYS A 188 10.77 -6.78 -12.94
CA LYS A 188 10.90 -7.07 -14.38
C LYS A 188 11.18 -5.81 -15.18
N PHE A 189 10.54 -4.68 -14.84
CA PHE A 189 10.78 -3.39 -15.50
C PHE A 189 12.20 -2.89 -15.24
N LYS A 190 12.68 -3.00 -14.02
CA LYS A 190 14.06 -2.68 -13.65
C LYS A 190 15.07 -3.53 -14.44
N ARG A 191 14.83 -4.84 -14.54
CA ARG A 191 15.67 -5.74 -15.36
C ARG A 191 15.62 -5.38 -16.84
N LEU A 192 14.50 -4.88 -17.37
CA LEU A 192 14.43 -4.40 -18.76
C LEU A 192 15.32 -3.16 -18.96
N ILE A 193 15.28 -2.20 -18.04
CA ILE A 193 16.10 -0.98 -18.10
C ILE A 193 17.60 -1.31 -17.96
N LEU A 194 17.97 -2.22 -17.10
CA LEU A 194 19.38 -2.59 -16.84
C LEU A 194 19.89 -3.68 -17.78
N GLY A 195 19.04 -4.26 -18.61
CA GLY A 195 19.38 -5.35 -19.53
C GLY A 195 19.98 -4.86 -20.86
N SER A 196 20.22 -5.81 -21.77
CA SER A 196 20.87 -5.56 -23.07
C SER A 196 20.13 -4.57 -23.97
N LYS A 197 18.80 -4.46 -23.85
CA LYS A 197 17.97 -3.50 -24.58
C LYS A 197 17.68 -2.22 -23.79
N GLY A 198 18.23 -2.10 -22.59
CA GLY A 198 17.91 -1.01 -21.68
C GLY A 198 18.28 0.37 -22.19
N SER A 199 19.45 0.50 -22.84
CA SER A 199 19.89 1.76 -23.44
C SER A 199 18.97 2.21 -24.59
N GLU A 200 18.54 1.29 -25.45
CA GLU A 200 17.55 1.58 -26.51
C GLU A 200 16.21 1.97 -25.88
N PHE A 201 15.72 1.23 -24.91
CA PHE A 201 14.47 1.50 -24.23
C PHE A 201 14.46 2.89 -23.54
N LEU A 202 15.53 3.20 -22.80
CA LEU A 202 15.70 4.51 -22.16
C LEU A 202 15.77 5.64 -23.19
N LYS A 203 16.51 5.44 -24.31
CA LYS A 203 16.60 6.44 -25.38
C LYS A 203 15.22 6.76 -25.95
N LEU A 204 14.41 5.74 -26.25
CA LEU A 204 13.03 5.91 -26.73
C LEU A 204 12.19 6.76 -25.76
N LEU A 205 12.29 6.50 -24.46
CA LEU A 205 11.46 7.16 -23.46
C LEU A 205 11.97 8.55 -23.05
N THR A 206 13.31 8.79 -23.05
CA THR A 206 13.89 10.02 -22.49
C THR A 206 14.33 11.03 -23.53
N LEU A 207 14.88 10.58 -24.65
CA LEU A 207 15.42 11.44 -25.69
C LEU A 207 14.46 11.60 -26.86
N GLU A 208 13.92 10.51 -27.37
CA GLU A 208 13.05 10.53 -28.55
C GLU A 208 11.59 10.79 -28.20
N ASN A 209 11.21 10.64 -26.93
CA ASN A 209 9.82 10.73 -26.44
C ASN A 209 8.86 9.86 -27.28
N ASN A 210 9.33 8.66 -27.63
CA ASN A 210 8.61 7.72 -28.49
C ASN A 210 7.97 6.60 -27.67
N THR A 211 6.97 6.97 -26.85
CA THR A 211 6.20 6.00 -26.04
C THR A 211 5.61 4.87 -26.87
N PRO A 212 5.06 5.07 -28.09
CA PRO A 212 4.55 3.96 -28.89
C PRO A 212 5.59 2.91 -29.27
N GLN A 213 6.82 3.32 -29.60
CA GLN A 213 7.89 2.37 -29.93
C GLN A 213 8.40 1.65 -28.68
N ALA A 214 8.48 2.34 -27.54
CA ALA A 214 8.81 1.71 -26.26
C ALA A 214 7.76 0.64 -25.87
N ILE A 215 6.47 0.89 -26.10
CA ILE A 215 5.40 -0.10 -25.91
C ILE A 215 5.61 -1.33 -26.81
N LYS A 216 5.97 -1.16 -28.08
CA LYS A 216 6.29 -2.30 -28.96
C LYS A 216 7.46 -3.14 -28.44
N LEU A 217 8.47 -2.48 -27.91
CA LEU A 217 9.61 -3.17 -27.29
C LEU A 217 9.14 -3.99 -26.07
N ILE A 218 8.30 -3.41 -25.21
CA ILE A 218 7.69 -4.12 -24.08
C ILE A 218 6.87 -5.33 -24.55
N GLN A 219 6.04 -5.16 -25.58
CA GLN A 219 5.25 -6.26 -26.14
C GLN A 219 6.16 -7.44 -26.57
N SER A 220 7.26 -7.13 -27.26
CA SER A 220 8.24 -8.13 -27.66
C SER A 220 8.90 -8.82 -26.47
N GLU A 221 9.33 -8.07 -25.45
CA GLU A 221 9.98 -8.59 -24.26
C GLU A 221 9.07 -9.43 -23.35
N LEU A 222 7.79 -9.04 -23.27
CA LEU A 222 6.81 -9.78 -22.49
C LEU A 222 6.13 -10.89 -23.27
N LYS A 223 6.35 -10.96 -24.60
CA LYS A 223 5.62 -11.84 -25.53
C LYS A 223 4.11 -11.67 -25.39
N ASN A 224 3.66 -10.43 -25.27
CA ASN A 224 2.27 -10.05 -25.11
C ASN A 224 1.89 -8.98 -26.13
N GLU A 225 0.98 -9.29 -27.04
CA GLU A 225 0.60 -8.41 -28.15
C GLU A 225 -0.32 -7.26 -27.72
N SER A 226 -0.90 -7.33 -26.51
CA SER A 226 -1.82 -6.32 -26.03
C SER A 226 -1.12 -4.99 -25.75
N THR A 227 -1.46 -3.96 -26.51
CA THR A 227 -0.98 -2.59 -26.27
C THR A 227 -1.43 -2.05 -24.92
N ILE A 228 -2.66 -2.37 -24.49
CA ILE A 228 -3.20 -1.97 -23.18
C ILE A 228 -2.40 -2.59 -22.05
N PHE A 229 -2.03 -3.88 -22.19
CA PHE A 229 -1.22 -4.57 -21.20
C PHE A 229 0.22 -3.99 -21.12
N ALA A 230 0.84 -3.76 -22.27
CA ALA A 230 2.19 -3.18 -22.32
C ALA A 230 2.23 -1.74 -21.77
N GLU A 231 1.17 -0.96 -22.01
CA GLU A 231 1.01 0.38 -21.43
C GLU A 231 0.84 0.32 -19.90
N LEU A 232 0.02 -0.61 -19.39
CA LEU A 232 -0.11 -0.86 -17.94
C LEU A 232 1.23 -1.23 -17.32
N PHE A 233 1.98 -2.16 -17.94
CA PHE A 233 3.30 -2.56 -17.50
C PHE A 233 4.29 -1.37 -17.47
N LEU A 234 4.21 -0.47 -18.48
CA LEU A 234 5.05 0.73 -18.54
C LEU A 234 4.75 1.68 -17.39
N ILE A 235 3.48 2.08 -17.18
CA ILE A 235 3.13 3.05 -16.15
C ILE A 235 3.39 2.51 -14.73
N LYS A 236 3.10 1.23 -14.50
CA LYS A 236 3.40 0.57 -13.22
C LYS A 236 4.91 0.45 -13.00
N GLY A 237 5.65 0.05 -14.03
CA GLY A 237 7.10 -0.06 -13.95
C GLY A 237 7.78 1.28 -13.70
N ILE A 238 7.33 2.36 -14.32
CA ILE A 238 7.81 3.74 -14.04
C ILE A 238 7.55 4.08 -12.56
N TYR A 239 6.36 3.80 -12.06
CA TYR A 239 6.00 4.04 -10.66
C TYR A 239 6.93 3.30 -9.69
N ASP A 240 7.19 2.01 -9.96
CA ASP A 240 8.04 1.17 -9.11
C ASP A 240 9.49 1.67 -9.00
N VAL A 241 10.04 2.23 -10.08
CA VAL A 241 11.45 2.67 -10.11
C VAL A 241 11.65 4.17 -9.97
N TYR A 242 10.58 4.93 -9.75
CA TYR A 242 10.61 6.39 -9.79
C TYR A 242 11.65 7.02 -8.85
N PHE A 243 11.79 6.46 -7.66
CA PHE A 243 12.72 6.95 -6.62
C PHE A 243 14.10 6.27 -6.64
N GLU A 244 14.29 5.25 -7.49
CA GLU A 244 15.57 4.52 -7.53
C GLU A 244 16.69 5.22 -8.30
N GLY A 245 16.40 6.36 -8.95
CA GLY A 245 17.38 7.13 -9.71
C GLY A 245 17.83 6.49 -11.04
N ILE A 246 17.27 5.36 -11.42
CA ILE A 246 17.59 4.65 -12.68
C ILE A 246 16.79 5.16 -13.87
N PHE A 247 15.77 5.97 -13.63
CA PHE A 247 14.92 6.57 -14.66
C PHE A 247 14.76 8.08 -14.43
N ASN A 248 14.82 8.86 -15.50
CA ASN A 248 14.70 10.32 -15.38
C ASN A 248 13.28 10.74 -14.96
N GLN A 249 13.17 11.37 -13.80
CA GLN A 249 11.87 11.75 -13.22
C GLN A 249 11.05 12.69 -14.13
N LYS A 250 11.68 13.65 -14.85
CA LYS A 250 10.96 14.53 -15.77
C LYS A 250 10.35 13.74 -16.92
N SER A 251 11.10 12.77 -17.47
CA SER A 251 10.58 11.87 -18.50
C SER A 251 9.48 10.96 -17.97
N ALA A 252 9.63 10.44 -16.73
CA ALA A 252 8.59 9.67 -16.06
C ALA A 252 7.27 10.43 -15.97
N LEU A 253 7.31 11.66 -15.45
CA LEU A 253 6.12 12.52 -15.32
C LEU A 253 5.51 12.86 -16.68
N LYS A 254 6.34 13.06 -17.73
CA LYS A 254 5.86 13.33 -19.08
C LYS A 254 5.09 12.14 -19.66
N ILE A 255 5.63 10.92 -19.53
CA ILE A 255 4.99 9.68 -20.01
C ILE A 255 3.69 9.43 -19.25
N LEU A 256 3.71 9.55 -17.93
CA LEU A 256 2.51 9.38 -17.10
C LEU A 256 1.43 10.42 -17.47
N THR A 257 1.83 11.68 -17.75
CA THR A 257 0.90 12.73 -18.20
C THR A 257 0.32 12.40 -19.59
N GLU A 258 1.13 11.87 -20.50
CA GLU A 258 0.66 11.42 -21.81
C GLU A 258 -0.36 10.29 -21.68
N VAL A 259 -0.04 9.25 -20.88
CA VAL A 259 -0.95 8.12 -20.69
C VAL A 259 -2.23 8.54 -19.96
N SER A 260 -2.15 9.43 -18.97
CA SER A 260 -3.34 9.91 -18.25
C SER A 260 -4.37 10.59 -19.17
N LYS A 261 -3.89 11.23 -20.24
CA LYS A 261 -4.74 11.91 -21.24
C LYS A 261 -5.14 11.00 -22.40
N ASN A 262 -4.17 10.29 -22.96
CA ASN A 262 -4.26 9.62 -24.26
C ASN A 262 -4.14 8.09 -24.17
N GLY A 263 -4.06 7.50 -22.97
CA GLY A 263 -3.90 6.08 -22.77
C GLY A 263 -4.97 5.23 -23.46
N LYS A 264 -4.67 3.97 -23.71
CA LYS A 264 -5.48 3.06 -24.55
C LYS A 264 -6.71 2.51 -23.86
N SER A 265 -6.79 2.60 -22.54
CA SER A 265 -7.98 2.25 -21.77
C SER A 265 -8.31 3.32 -20.73
N LYS A 266 -9.57 3.36 -20.29
CA LYS A 266 -10.00 4.28 -19.21
C LYS A 266 -9.28 3.96 -17.89
N GLU A 267 -9.02 2.69 -17.66
CA GLU A 267 -8.35 2.20 -16.46
C GLU A 267 -6.87 2.64 -16.42
N ASN A 268 -6.13 2.47 -17.53
CA ASN A 268 -4.74 2.94 -17.62
C ASN A 268 -4.64 4.45 -17.45
N LYS A 269 -5.56 5.23 -18.04
CA LYS A 269 -5.64 6.68 -17.83
C LYS A 269 -5.84 7.02 -16.37
N HIS A 270 -6.75 6.31 -15.70
CA HIS A 270 -7.05 6.51 -14.29
C HIS A 270 -5.85 6.16 -13.40
N ILE A 271 -5.21 5.01 -13.61
CA ILE A 271 -4.01 4.59 -12.89
C ILE A 271 -2.88 5.60 -13.08
N ALA A 272 -2.61 6.03 -14.31
CA ALA A 272 -1.58 7.03 -14.58
C ALA A 272 -1.88 8.37 -13.89
N SER A 273 -3.15 8.79 -13.83
CA SER A 273 -3.59 9.98 -13.09
C SER A 273 -3.39 9.85 -11.60
N ASN A 274 -3.71 8.70 -11.01
CA ASN A 274 -3.48 8.42 -9.60
C ASN A 274 -1.99 8.42 -9.27
N ILE A 275 -1.16 7.77 -10.09
CA ILE A 275 0.30 7.80 -9.97
C ILE A 275 0.81 9.25 -10.01
N LEU A 276 0.38 10.05 -10.98
CA LEU A 276 0.77 11.47 -11.07
C LEU A 276 0.37 12.24 -9.81
N THR A 277 -0.83 12.01 -9.30
CA THR A 277 -1.29 12.63 -8.05
C THR A 277 -0.37 12.22 -6.90
N MET A 278 -0.09 10.94 -6.73
CA MET A 278 0.83 10.46 -5.70
C MET A 278 2.23 11.05 -5.86
N LEU A 279 2.79 11.02 -7.08
CA LEU A 279 4.12 11.56 -7.35
C LEU A 279 4.17 13.09 -7.25
N SER A 280 3.06 13.79 -7.49
CA SER A 280 2.99 15.24 -7.30
C SER A 280 3.10 15.66 -5.84
N PHE A 281 2.78 14.77 -4.92
CA PHE A 281 3.09 14.97 -3.49
C PHE A 281 4.60 14.98 -3.21
N TYR A 282 5.39 14.30 -4.05
CA TYR A 282 6.85 14.25 -3.91
C TYR A 282 7.60 15.32 -4.71
N GLY A 283 6.92 16.02 -5.65
CA GLY A 283 7.56 17.01 -6.56
C GLY A 283 7.08 18.44 -6.39
N LYS A 284 6.11 18.72 -5.53
CA LYS A 284 5.70 20.07 -5.14
C LYS A 284 6.27 20.39 -3.77
N GLU A 285 6.59 21.67 -3.55
CA GLU A 285 6.86 22.22 -2.23
C GLU A 285 5.60 22.11 -1.34
N ILE A 286 5.28 20.88 -0.89
CA ILE A 286 4.13 20.63 -0.03
C ILE A 286 4.54 21.00 1.38
N LYS A 287 3.89 22.02 1.92
CA LYS A 287 4.06 22.36 3.33
C LYS A 287 3.66 21.17 4.21
N ALA A 288 4.50 20.85 5.16
CA ALA A 288 4.18 19.82 6.15
C ALA A 288 2.90 20.21 6.91
N PRO A 289 1.96 19.27 7.08
CA PRO A 289 0.78 19.51 7.91
C PRO A 289 1.20 19.99 9.29
N THR A 290 0.63 21.09 9.76
CA THR A 290 0.91 21.63 11.08
C THR A 290 0.27 20.75 12.16
N PHE A 291 0.92 20.68 13.30
CA PHE A 291 0.38 20.07 14.51
C PHE A 291 0.76 20.89 15.75
N GLU A 292 -0.06 20.77 16.79
CA GLU A 292 0.20 21.23 18.13
C GLU A 292 -0.07 20.08 19.09
N LEU A 293 0.97 19.49 19.67
CA LEU A 293 0.89 18.27 20.47
C LEU A 293 1.60 18.44 21.81
N TYR A 294 1.12 17.73 22.82
CA TYR A 294 1.71 17.78 24.16
C TYR A 294 2.91 16.84 24.29
N ASN A 295 3.97 17.33 24.91
CA ASN A 295 5.09 16.50 25.32
C ASN A 295 4.79 15.76 26.65
N HIS A 296 5.76 15.02 27.17
CA HIS A 296 5.64 14.27 28.42
C HIS A 296 5.52 15.14 29.68
N LYS A 297 5.86 16.44 29.58
CA LYS A 297 5.71 17.44 30.66
C LYS A 297 4.42 18.24 30.55
N ASP A 298 3.54 17.87 29.61
CA ASP A 298 2.29 18.58 29.30
C ASP A 298 2.51 19.99 28.73
N GLU A 299 3.67 20.24 28.11
CA GLU A 299 3.95 21.46 27.35
C GLU A 299 3.48 21.28 25.91
N LEU A 300 2.75 22.27 25.37
CA LEU A 300 2.28 22.25 23.98
C LEU A 300 3.42 22.65 23.05
N ILE A 301 3.70 21.85 22.07
CA ILE A 301 4.77 22.05 21.09
C ILE A 301 4.16 22.09 19.69
N SER A 302 4.50 23.12 18.93
CA SER A 302 4.09 23.29 17.54
C SER A 302 5.21 22.92 16.57
N LEU A 303 4.85 22.34 15.42
CA LEU A 303 5.83 22.12 14.34
C LEU A 303 6.48 23.44 13.87
N SER A 304 5.76 24.56 13.94
CA SER A 304 6.25 25.87 13.53
C SER A 304 7.47 26.38 14.32
N GLU A 305 7.72 25.87 15.53
CA GLU A 305 8.87 26.20 16.36
C GLU A 305 10.21 25.75 15.73
N TYR A 306 10.12 24.83 14.75
CA TYR A 306 11.28 24.25 14.06
C TYR A 306 11.51 24.84 12.66
N ASN A 307 10.80 25.90 12.29
CA ASN A 307 11.04 26.61 11.04
C ASN A 307 12.50 27.06 10.93
N GLY A 308 13.08 26.89 9.74
CA GLY A 308 14.49 27.19 9.52
C GLY A 308 15.46 26.03 9.80
N LYS A 309 14.97 24.91 10.30
CA LYS A 309 15.74 23.67 10.51
C LYS A 309 15.17 22.51 9.66
N TYR A 310 16.02 21.56 9.30
CA TYR A 310 15.53 20.26 8.91
C TYR A 310 14.83 19.58 10.07
N VAL A 311 13.69 18.92 9.83
CA VAL A 311 12.99 18.12 10.83
C VAL A 311 12.97 16.67 10.40
N TYR A 312 13.58 15.81 11.22
CA TYR A 312 13.46 14.36 11.10
C TYR A 312 12.37 13.88 12.04
N LEU A 313 11.17 13.74 11.47
CA LEU A 313 9.95 13.39 12.19
C LEU A 313 9.74 11.87 12.13
N ASN A 314 9.48 11.23 13.27
CA ASN A 314 9.09 9.83 13.28
C ASN A 314 7.83 9.57 14.10
N PHE A 315 7.10 8.52 13.70
CA PHE A 315 5.93 7.99 14.38
C PHE A 315 6.26 6.63 14.98
N TRP A 316 5.96 6.46 16.27
CA TRP A 316 6.34 5.28 17.04
C TRP A 316 5.31 4.91 18.10
N ALA A 317 5.41 3.70 18.68
CA ALA A 317 4.66 3.33 19.88
C ALA A 317 5.52 2.51 20.84
N SER A 318 5.20 2.60 22.13
CA SER A 318 5.98 1.98 23.19
C SER A 318 5.93 0.44 23.19
N TRP A 319 4.84 -0.12 22.71
CA TRP A 319 4.63 -1.56 22.59
C TRP A 319 5.22 -2.14 21.28
N ASN A 320 5.59 -1.32 20.29
CA ASN A 320 6.20 -1.78 19.05
C ASN A 320 7.72 -1.95 19.22
N ILE A 321 8.18 -3.19 19.28
CA ILE A 321 9.58 -3.55 19.52
C ILE A 321 10.53 -2.92 18.50
N ILE A 322 10.12 -2.87 17.22
CA ILE A 322 10.93 -2.29 16.14
C ILE A 322 11.07 -0.78 16.35
N SER A 323 9.96 -0.10 16.66
CA SER A 323 9.98 1.33 16.99
C SER A 323 10.94 1.62 18.13
N VAL A 324 10.84 0.88 19.24
CA VAL A 324 11.69 1.08 20.42
C VAL A 324 13.17 0.86 20.10
N LYS A 325 13.51 -0.16 19.29
CA LYS A 325 14.89 -0.38 18.83
C LYS A 325 15.40 0.79 18.00
N GLN A 326 14.61 1.29 17.07
CA GLN A 326 15.00 2.42 16.21
C GLN A 326 15.10 3.74 16.98
N MET A 327 14.30 3.95 18.02
CA MET A 327 14.45 5.09 18.92
C MET A 327 15.82 5.13 19.63
N GLN A 328 16.46 3.99 19.90
CA GLN A 328 17.82 3.95 20.44
C GLN A 328 18.87 4.43 19.41
N ILE A 329 18.64 4.13 18.13
CA ILE A 329 19.51 4.61 17.05
C ILE A 329 19.28 6.11 16.81
N ILE A 330 18.03 6.58 16.84
CA ILE A 330 17.70 8.02 16.79
C ILE A 330 18.44 8.80 17.87
N ARG A 331 18.59 8.26 19.08
CA ARG A 331 19.39 8.91 20.14
C ARG A 331 20.81 9.21 19.69
N VAL A 332 21.45 8.25 19.02
CA VAL A 332 22.82 8.42 18.51
C VAL A 332 22.87 9.47 17.40
N LEU A 333 21.92 9.40 16.46
CA LEU A 333 21.82 10.37 15.37
C LEU A 333 21.53 11.78 15.89
N GLN A 334 20.65 11.90 16.89
CA GLN A 334 20.33 13.18 17.53
C GLN A 334 21.55 13.78 18.24
N GLN A 335 22.36 12.97 18.92
CA GLN A 335 23.59 13.46 19.55
C GLN A 335 24.61 13.99 18.54
N ARG A 336 24.62 13.44 17.31
CA ARG A 336 25.56 13.83 16.26
C ARG A 336 25.09 14.99 15.39
N HIS A 337 23.79 15.11 15.18
CA HIS A 337 23.20 16.02 14.19
C HIS A 337 22.13 16.97 14.77
N GLY A 338 21.80 16.86 16.05
CA GLY A 338 20.69 17.60 16.67
C GLY A 338 20.89 19.13 16.77
N ASP A 339 22.10 19.64 16.52
CA ASP A 339 22.37 21.06 16.36
C ASP A 339 21.77 21.62 15.05
N LYS A 340 21.77 20.85 13.98
CA LYS A 340 21.33 21.23 12.63
C LYS A 340 19.99 20.62 12.23
N ILE A 341 19.64 19.44 12.76
CA ILE A 341 18.42 18.71 12.48
C ILE A 341 17.59 18.58 13.75
N ALA A 342 16.36 19.03 13.72
CA ALA A 342 15.41 18.78 14.79
C ALA A 342 14.86 17.36 14.68
N PHE A 343 15.05 16.55 15.72
CA PHE A 343 14.44 15.24 15.83
C PHE A 343 13.13 15.36 16.62
N ILE A 344 12.02 14.93 16.03
CA ILE A 344 10.69 14.95 16.65
C ILE A 344 10.10 13.55 16.56
N SER A 345 9.66 13.01 17.68
CA SER A 345 9.08 11.67 17.76
C SER A 345 7.64 11.76 18.26
N ILE A 346 6.66 11.47 17.39
CA ILE A 346 5.24 11.44 17.77
C ILE A 346 4.88 10.02 18.18
N ASN A 347 4.48 9.88 19.43
CA ASN A 347 4.03 8.62 20.00
C ASN A 347 2.55 8.41 19.69
N LEU A 348 2.21 7.18 19.32
CA LEU A 348 0.87 6.74 18.91
C LEU A 348 0.25 5.71 19.87
N ASP A 349 0.70 5.67 21.14
CA ASP A 349 0.03 4.87 22.15
C ASP A 349 -1.36 5.46 22.43
N ASP A 350 -2.38 4.62 22.58
CA ASP A 350 -3.73 5.08 22.88
C ASP A 350 -3.80 5.73 24.27
N ASN A 351 -2.97 5.27 25.21
CA ASN A 351 -2.91 5.78 26.56
C ASN A 351 -1.68 6.69 26.77
N LYS A 352 -1.93 7.94 27.09
CA LYS A 352 -0.87 8.92 27.39
C LYS A 352 0.03 8.51 28.56
N ALA A 353 -0.46 7.68 29.50
CA ALA A 353 0.34 7.20 30.61
C ALA A 353 1.45 6.23 30.12
N ASP A 354 1.16 5.39 29.15
CA ASP A 354 2.13 4.46 28.56
C ASP A 354 3.23 5.21 27.81
N TYR A 355 2.86 6.24 27.06
CA TYR A 355 3.80 7.17 26.44
C TYR A 355 4.73 7.81 27.48
N LYS A 356 4.18 8.41 28.56
CA LYS A 356 4.99 9.05 29.62
C LYS A 356 5.92 8.02 30.27
N ALA A 357 5.40 6.83 30.61
CA ALA A 357 6.20 5.76 31.20
C ALA A 357 7.37 5.35 30.27
N ALA A 358 7.12 5.22 28.96
CA ALA A 358 8.15 4.89 27.98
C ALA A 358 9.22 5.99 27.87
N VAL A 359 8.84 7.27 27.81
CA VAL A 359 9.79 8.39 27.76
C VAL A 359 10.70 8.39 29.00
N TYR A 360 10.14 8.21 30.20
CA TYR A 360 10.92 8.13 31.45
C TYR A 360 11.81 6.89 31.50
N ARG A 361 11.29 5.73 31.10
CA ARG A 361 12.03 4.45 31.11
C ARG A 361 13.24 4.50 30.19
N PHE A 362 13.05 5.02 28.97
CA PHE A 362 14.09 5.05 27.95
C PHE A 362 14.92 6.33 27.96
N LYS A 363 14.55 7.33 28.76
CA LYS A 363 15.27 8.61 28.94
C LYS A 363 15.56 9.30 27.60
N PHE A 364 14.53 9.49 26.78
CA PHE A 364 14.67 10.23 25.53
C PHE A 364 14.95 11.72 25.83
N ASN A 365 15.95 12.30 25.20
CA ASN A 365 16.44 13.65 25.44
C ASN A 365 16.20 14.61 24.25
N TRP A 366 15.34 14.24 23.34
CA TRP A 366 14.86 15.10 22.25
C TRP A 366 13.35 15.26 22.33
N THR A 367 12.77 16.04 21.40
CA THR A 367 11.33 16.31 21.39
C THR A 367 10.54 15.03 21.14
N THR A 368 9.81 14.60 22.15
CA THR A 368 8.85 13.50 22.06
C THR A 368 7.47 14.02 22.40
N LEU A 369 6.49 13.71 21.56
CA LEU A 369 5.13 14.20 21.64
C LEU A 369 4.14 13.03 21.66
N HIS A 370 2.98 13.24 22.22
CA HIS A 370 1.88 12.29 22.15
C HIS A 370 0.82 12.79 21.16
N TYR A 371 0.30 11.92 20.29
CA TYR A 371 -0.67 12.34 19.26
C TYR A 371 -2.04 12.77 19.83
N GLY A 372 -2.30 12.58 21.13
CA GLY A 372 -3.49 13.07 21.82
C GLY A 372 -4.81 12.46 21.35
N ASN A 373 -4.76 11.28 20.69
CA ASN A 373 -5.88 10.66 20.00
C ASN A 373 -6.45 11.53 18.86
N ASP A 374 -5.67 12.51 18.38
CA ASP A 374 -5.99 13.26 17.16
C ASP A 374 -5.57 12.45 15.92
N PHE A 375 -6.52 11.71 15.38
CA PHE A 375 -6.30 10.89 14.18
C PHE A 375 -5.89 11.70 12.95
N LYS A 376 -6.20 13.01 12.90
CA LYS A 376 -5.83 13.87 11.78
C LYS A 376 -4.31 13.94 11.60
N VAL A 377 -3.54 13.89 12.69
CA VAL A 377 -2.07 13.90 12.59
C VAL A 377 -1.58 12.67 11.82
N LYS A 378 -2.15 11.48 12.08
CA LYS A 378 -1.82 10.25 11.35
C LYS A 378 -2.26 10.33 9.88
N GLU A 379 -3.48 10.80 9.63
CA GLU A 379 -4.05 10.93 8.28
C GLU A 379 -3.26 11.93 7.43
N ASN A 380 -2.98 13.10 7.99
CA ASN A 380 -2.28 14.18 7.30
C ASN A 380 -0.87 13.79 6.86
N TYR A 381 -0.16 13.00 7.67
CA TYR A 381 1.15 12.47 7.36
C TYR A 381 1.10 11.09 6.67
N GLN A 382 -0.09 10.59 6.32
CA GLN A 382 -0.32 9.31 5.64
C GLN A 382 0.38 8.13 6.34
N VAL A 383 0.45 8.17 7.68
CA VAL A 383 1.10 7.12 8.46
C VAL A 383 0.30 5.84 8.37
N LYS A 384 0.78 4.83 7.67
CA LYS A 384 0.11 3.52 7.47
C LYS A 384 0.65 2.45 8.40
N THR A 385 1.92 2.54 8.76
CA THR A 385 2.62 1.57 9.61
C THR A 385 3.55 2.31 10.55
N ILE A 386 4.01 1.67 11.62
CA ILE A 386 5.06 2.18 12.48
C ILE A 386 6.20 1.14 12.63
N PRO A 387 7.43 1.64 12.78
CA PRO A 387 7.81 3.05 12.71
C PRO A 387 7.73 3.64 11.30
N SER A 388 7.35 4.92 11.18
CA SER A 388 7.35 5.71 9.94
C SER A 388 8.20 6.95 10.11
N TYR A 389 8.80 7.42 9.02
CA TYR A 389 9.74 8.55 9.03
C TYR A 389 9.39 9.56 7.94
N VAL A 390 9.44 10.85 8.30
CA VAL A 390 9.21 11.99 7.40
C VAL A 390 10.36 12.97 7.55
N LEU A 391 10.87 13.46 6.42
CA LEU A 391 11.86 14.54 6.41
C LEU A 391 11.21 15.82 5.92
N ILE A 392 11.36 16.89 6.72
CA ILE A 392 10.83 18.22 6.41
C ILE A 392 12.01 19.16 6.26
N GLY A 393 11.99 20.02 5.24
CA GLY A 393 12.99 21.04 4.97
C GLY A 393 12.89 22.26 5.87
N PRO A 394 13.93 23.12 5.87
CA PRO A 394 13.96 24.34 6.67
C PRO A 394 12.83 25.32 6.33
N ASP A 395 12.33 25.27 5.12
CA ASP A 395 11.19 26.07 4.64
C ASP A 395 9.83 25.48 5.04
N GLY A 396 9.81 24.36 5.79
CA GLY A 396 8.62 23.65 6.21
C GLY A 396 8.00 22.78 5.13
N THR A 397 8.69 22.50 4.02
CA THR A 397 8.21 21.58 2.99
C THR A 397 8.58 20.13 3.28
N ILE A 398 7.73 19.18 2.91
CA ILE A 398 8.06 17.75 2.99
C ILE A 398 9.07 17.43 1.89
N ILE A 399 10.27 17.00 2.30
CA ILE A 399 11.31 16.48 1.40
C ILE A 399 11.04 15.02 1.08
N SER A 400 10.65 14.25 2.09
CA SER A 400 10.26 12.83 1.95
C SER A 400 9.26 12.45 3.03
N ASN A 401 8.18 11.78 2.66
CA ASN A 401 7.22 11.18 3.60
C ASN A 401 7.51 9.68 3.86
N GLU A 402 8.52 9.13 3.21
CA GLU A 402 9.16 7.84 3.50
C GLU A 402 10.66 8.07 3.62
N ALA A 403 11.05 8.83 4.66
CA ALA A 403 12.45 9.14 4.88
C ALA A 403 13.24 7.88 5.29
N ILE A 404 14.54 7.91 4.98
CA ILE A 404 15.48 6.84 5.33
C ILE A 404 15.33 6.46 6.81
N ARG A 405 15.30 5.16 7.09
CA ARG A 405 15.19 4.66 8.47
C ARG A 405 16.52 4.84 9.21
N PRO A 406 16.49 5.02 10.54
CA PRO A 406 17.71 5.20 11.31
C PRO A 406 18.67 3.99 11.24
N ASP A 407 18.13 2.76 11.04
CA ASP A 407 18.90 1.52 10.95
C ASP A 407 19.39 1.19 9.53
N ASP A 408 19.04 1.98 8.52
CA ASP A 408 19.55 1.83 7.16
C ASP A 408 21.05 2.22 7.09
N SER A 409 21.85 1.46 6.38
CA SER A 409 23.31 1.62 6.30
C SER A 409 23.78 2.99 5.79
N GLY A 410 22.92 3.74 5.11
CA GLY A 410 23.19 5.09 4.58
C GLY A 410 22.64 6.25 5.43
N ALA A 411 21.90 5.95 6.51
CA ALA A 411 21.16 6.99 7.24
C ALA A 411 22.03 8.11 7.79
N GLU A 412 23.14 7.77 8.42
CA GLU A 412 24.06 8.75 8.99
C GLU A 412 24.71 9.62 7.90
N LEU A 413 25.17 9.02 6.82
CA LEU A 413 25.77 9.74 5.70
C LEU A 413 24.74 10.67 5.02
N PHE A 414 23.51 10.21 4.89
CA PHE A 414 22.41 11.00 4.34
C PHE A 414 22.14 12.24 5.21
N LEU A 415 21.96 12.07 6.52
CA LEU A 415 21.73 13.19 7.45
C LEU A 415 22.91 14.15 7.51
N HIS A 416 24.13 13.63 7.48
CA HIS A 416 25.34 14.46 7.40
C HIS A 416 25.37 15.33 6.14
N ASN A 417 24.99 14.79 4.99
CA ASN A 417 25.00 15.52 3.72
C ASN A 417 23.89 16.56 3.61
N LEU A 418 22.76 16.39 4.33
CA LEU A 418 21.70 17.41 4.39
C LEU A 418 22.17 18.74 5.01
N THR A 419 23.21 18.70 5.81
CA THR A 419 23.63 19.83 6.65
C THR A 419 24.97 20.43 6.25
N LYS A 420 25.54 19.98 5.13
CA LYS A 420 26.70 20.61 4.48
C LYS A 420 26.26 21.83 3.69
#